data_78ddfa434312edb81744158f90065721
#
_entry.id   78ddfa434312edb81744158f90065721
#
_cell.length_a   1.000
_cell.length_b   1.000
_cell.length_c   1.000
_cell.angle_alpha   90.00
_cell.angle_beta   90.00
_cell.angle_gamma   90.00
#
_symmetry.space_group_name_H-M   'P 1'
#
loop_
_entity.id
_entity.type
_entity.pdbx_description
1 polymer ?
#
loop_
_entity_poly.entity_id
_entity_poly.type
_entity_poly.pdbx_seq_one_letter_code
_entity_poly.pdbx_strand_id
1 'polypeptide(L)'
;MTADYIAEAAQNLSLPELDAIMERLTTIRAHRRVPALAQTEADLLKRIEAAVPLAALQRRKALKATQAQRELTPEEHDEFGELTDEIELAEAGRIDLLSELAALRGITLPEVARQLGLGRP
;
A
#
# COMPACT_ATOMS: atom_id res chain seq x y z
N MET A 1 -10.15 27.66 17.85
CA MET A 1 -8.93 28.43 17.49
C MET A 1 -8.53 28.06 16.05
N THR A 2 -8.45 29.04 15.19
CA THR A 2 -8.11 28.83 13.78
C THR A 2 -6.62 29.13 13.53
N ALA A 3 -6.10 28.63 12.40
CA ALA A 3 -4.75 28.93 11.97
C ALA A 3 -4.54 30.43 11.77
N ASP A 4 -5.54 31.13 11.26
CA ASP A 4 -5.50 32.58 11.08
C ASP A 4 -5.35 33.33 12.40
N TYR A 5 -6.06 32.88 13.44
CA TYR A 5 -5.95 33.45 14.78
C TYR A 5 -4.53 33.30 15.34
N ILE A 6 -3.95 32.11 15.16
CA ILE A 6 -2.59 31.81 15.63
C ILE A 6 -1.57 32.66 14.87
N ALA A 7 -1.72 32.80 13.56
CA ALA A 7 -0.85 33.63 12.73
C ALA A 7 -0.90 35.11 13.10
N GLU A 8 -2.11 35.65 13.41
CA GLU A 8 -2.29 37.01 13.86
C GLU A 8 -1.61 37.24 15.22
N ALA A 9 -1.82 36.31 16.16
CA ALA A 9 -1.18 36.41 17.48
C ALA A 9 0.34 36.39 17.35
N ALA A 10 0.89 35.61 16.43
CA ALA A 10 2.32 35.50 16.18
C ALA A 10 2.94 36.82 15.67
N GLN A 11 2.16 37.68 15.00
CA GLN A 11 2.67 38.98 14.49
C GLN A 11 3.16 39.89 15.58
N ASN A 12 2.67 39.72 16.83
CA ASN A 12 3.03 40.54 17.97
C ASN A 12 4.24 39.99 18.75
N LEU A 13 4.81 38.89 18.32
CA LEU A 13 5.94 38.26 18.98
C LEU A 13 7.27 38.80 18.46
N SER A 14 8.28 38.84 19.34
CA SER A 14 9.64 39.14 18.94
C SER A 14 10.21 38.00 18.07
N LEU A 15 11.28 38.27 17.32
CA LEU A 15 11.92 37.25 16.50
C LEU A 15 12.41 36.04 17.33
N PRO A 16 13.06 36.21 18.48
CA PRO A 16 13.41 35.06 19.34
C PRO A 16 12.20 34.23 19.80
N GLU A 17 11.07 34.89 20.09
CA GLU A 17 9.85 34.20 20.48
C GLU A 17 9.26 33.41 19.32
N LEU A 18 9.28 33.97 18.10
CA LEU A 18 8.84 33.28 16.89
C LEU A 18 9.69 32.04 16.64
N ASP A 19 11.01 32.16 16.76
CA ASP A 19 11.92 31.02 16.57
C ASP A 19 11.62 29.91 17.58
N ALA A 20 11.38 30.26 18.84
CA ALA A 20 11.07 29.28 19.88
C ALA A 20 9.73 28.57 19.57
N ILE A 21 8.73 29.30 19.11
CA ILE A 21 7.42 28.72 18.73
C ILE A 21 7.56 27.82 17.52
N MET A 22 8.32 28.22 16.51
CA MET A 22 8.57 27.38 15.32
C MET A 22 9.22 26.05 15.69
N GLU A 23 10.19 26.05 16.59
CA GLU A 23 10.79 24.81 17.10
C GLU A 23 9.76 23.90 17.74
N ARG A 24 8.92 24.46 18.63
CA ARG A 24 7.86 23.70 19.32
C ARG A 24 6.83 23.14 18.34
N LEU A 25 6.40 23.95 17.36
CA LEU A 25 5.44 23.51 16.35
C LEU A 25 6.01 22.40 15.46
N THR A 26 7.28 22.50 15.10
CA THR A 26 7.95 21.45 14.32
C THR A 26 7.98 20.14 15.09
N THR A 27 8.26 20.19 16.40
CA THR A 27 8.27 19.00 17.26
C THR A 27 6.86 18.39 17.36
N ILE A 28 5.84 19.20 17.58
CA ILE A 28 4.45 18.74 17.65
C ILE A 28 4.02 18.07 16.33
N ARG A 29 4.36 18.70 15.21
CA ARG A 29 4.05 18.16 13.88
C ARG A 29 4.72 16.80 13.65
N ALA A 30 5.98 16.68 14.04
CA ALA A 30 6.72 15.41 13.91
C ALA A 30 6.06 14.30 14.73
N HIS A 31 5.67 14.59 15.98
CA HIS A 31 5.00 13.62 16.85
C HIS A 31 3.66 13.15 16.31
N ARG A 32 2.90 14.05 15.67
CA ARG A 32 1.60 13.69 15.06
C ARG A 32 1.75 12.95 13.75
N ARG A 33 2.82 13.20 13.03
CA ARG A 33 3.08 12.60 11.73
C ARG A 33 3.40 11.10 11.82
N VAL A 34 4.14 10.70 12.82
CA VAL A 34 4.55 9.30 13.01
C VAL A 34 3.35 8.35 13.14
N PRO A 35 2.35 8.62 14.03
CA PRO A 35 1.16 7.76 14.10
C PRO A 35 0.35 7.72 12.79
N ALA A 36 0.23 8.86 12.10
CA ALA A 36 -0.48 8.93 10.81
C ALA A 36 0.20 8.07 9.74
N LEU A 37 1.54 8.09 9.67
CA LEU A 37 2.31 7.25 8.75
C LEU A 37 2.17 5.77 9.08
N ALA A 38 2.20 5.42 10.36
CA ALA A 38 2.01 4.04 10.82
C ALA A 38 0.64 3.50 10.43
N GLN A 39 -0.42 4.32 10.55
CA GLN A 39 -1.78 3.94 10.17
C GLN A 39 -1.88 3.73 8.66
N THR A 40 -1.30 4.63 7.87
CA THR A 40 -1.28 4.53 6.42
C THR A 40 -0.55 3.26 5.96
N GLU A 41 0.58 2.94 6.59
CA GLU A 41 1.32 1.73 6.30
C GLU A 41 0.51 0.47 6.61
N ALA A 42 -0.17 0.43 7.76
CA ALA A 42 -1.02 -0.69 8.15
C ALA A 42 -2.15 -0.90 7.15
N ASP A 43 -2.79 0.18 6.69
CA ASP A 43 -3.86 0.12 5.69
C ASP A 43 -3.34 -0.42 4.35
N LEU A 44 -2.17 0.04 3.90
CA LEU A 44 -1.55 -0.46 2.68
C LEU A 44 -1.23 -1.94 2.76
N LEU A 45 -0.69 -2.41 3.89
CA LEU A 45 -0.37 -3.82 4.09
C LEU A 45 -1.62 -4.69 4.00
N LYS A 46 -2.73 -4.26 4.59
CA LYS A 46 -4.01 -4.97 4.50
C LYS A 46 -4.52 -5.05 3.07
N ARG A 47 -4.43 -3.93 2.33
CA ARG A 47 -4.88 -3.87 0.94
C ARG A 47 -4.00 -4.73 0.03
N ILE A 48 -2.70 -4.76 0.27
CA ILE A 48 -1.76 -5.61 -0.47
C ILE A 48 -2.09 -7.08 -0.25
N GLU A 49 -2.32 -7.48 1.00
CA GLU A 49 -2.66 -8.85 1.36
C GLU A 49 -3.97 -9.31 0.71
N ALA A 50 -4.96 -8.43 0.62
CA ALA A 50 -6.28 -8.74 0.07
C ALA A 50 -6.38 -8.51 -1.45
N ALA A 51 -5.33 -8.02 -2.10
CA ALA A 51 -5.40 -7.56 -3.49
C ALA A 51 -5.72 -8.66 -4.49
N VAL A 52 -5.19 -9.88 -4.30
CA VAL A 52 -5.44 -10.99 -5.22
C VAL A 52 -6.42 -11.97 -4.58
N PRO A 53 -7.58 -12.25 -5.22
CA PRO A 53 -8.61 -13.12 -4.64
C PRO A 53 -8.09 -14.56 -4.46
N LEU A 54 -8.11 -15.05 -3.24
CA LEU A 54 -7.66 -16.42 -2.92
C LEU A 54 -8.49 -17.47 -3.65
N ALA A 55 -9.81 -17.27 -3.73
CA ALA A 55 -10.72 -18.20 -4.41
C ALA A 55 -10.36 -18.37 -5.89
N ALA A 56 -10.01 -17.26 -6.56
CA ALA A 56 -9.61 -17.30 -7.98
C ALA A 56 -8.29 -18.07 -8.16
N LEU A 57 -7.33 -17.84 -7.27
CA LEU A 57 -6.05 -18.56 -7.29
C LEU A 57 -6.25 -20.07 -7.07
N GLN A 58 -7.07 -20.45 -6.11
CA GLN A 58 -7.37 -21.84 -5.80
C GLN A 58 -8.08 -22.53 -6.95
N ARG A 59 -9.06 -21.85 -7.57
CA ARG A 59 -9.80 -22.42 -8.70
C ARG A 59 -8.91 -22.60 -9.92
N ARG A 60 -8.07 -21.59 -10.25
CA ARG A 60 -7.11 -21.71 -11.35
C ARG A 60 -6.13 -22.85 -11.14
N LYS A 61 -5.64 -23.02 -9.90
CA LYS A 61 -4.75 -24.12 -9.54
C LYS A 61 -5.43 -25.47 -9.73
N ALA A 62 -6.70 -25.60 -9.37
CA ALA A 62 -7.49 -26.81 -9.56
C ALA A 62 -7.64 -27.17 -11.04
N LEU A 63 -7.92 -26.16 -11.88
CA LEU A 63 -8.02 -26.36 -13.32
C LEU A 63 -6.68 -26.78 -13.95
N LYS A 64 -5.56 -26.22 -13.49
CA LYS A 64 -4.23 -26.65 -13.91
C LYS A 64 -3.96 -28.09 -13.55
N ALA A 65 -4.34 -28.51 -12.35
CA ALA A 65 -4.20 -29.91 -11.92
C ALA A 65 -5.05 -30.85 -12.78
N THR A 66 -6.27 -30.44 -13.13
CA THR A 66 -7.14 -31.17 -14.04
C THR A 66 -6.50 -31.30 -15.43
N GLN A 67 -5.93 -30.22 -15.94
CA GLN A 67 -5.27 -30.20 -17.25
C GLN A 67 -4.10 -31.18 -17.33
N ALA A 68 -3.41 -31.42 -16.23
CA ALA A 68 -2.33 -32.41 -16.17
C ALA A 68 -2.85 -33.85 -16.28
N GLN A 69 -4.14 -34.09 -16.00
CA GLN A 69 -4.76 -35.40 -16.01
C GLN A 69 -5.56 -35.68 -17.30
N ARG A 70 -6.16 -34.68 -17.87
CA ARG A 70 -7.00 -34.74 -19.06
C ARG A 70 -7.11 -33.37 -19.72
N GLU A 71 -7.65 -33.33 -20.93
CA GLU A 71 -7.95 -32.06 -21.58
C GLU A 71 -9.12 -31.36 -20.87
N LEU A 72 -9.03 -30.03 -20.78
CA LEU A 72 -10.12 -29.21 -20.23
C LEU A 72 -11.28 -29.18 -21.23
N THR A 73 -12.50 -29.15 -20.71
CA THR A 73 -13.69 -28.90 -21.53
C THR A 73 -13.65 -27.47 -22.06
N PRO A 74 -14.41 -27.13 -23.13
CA PRO A 74 -14.47 -25.73 -23.58
C PRO A 74 -14.89 -24.75 -22.50
N GLU A 75 -15.82 -25.13 -21.63
CA GLU A 75 -16.26 -24.30 -20.50
C GLU A 75 -15.14 -24.10 -19.47
N GLU A 76 -14.36 -25.16 -19.22
CA GLU A 76 -13.21 -25.07 -18.30
C GLU A 76 -12.09 -24.21 -18.90
N HIS A 77 -11.85 -24.27 -20.22
CA HIS A 77 -10.92 -23.38 -20.90
C HIS A 77 -11.32 -21.92 -20.78
N ASP A 78 -12.59 -21.61 -20.97
CA ASP A 78 -13.12 -20.25 -20.85
C ASP A 78 -12.96 -19.75 -19.41
N GLU A 79 -13.30 -20.58 -18.43
CA GLU A 79 -13.14 -20.26 -17.00
C GLU A 79 -11.68 -20.00 -16.66
N PHE A 80 -10.77 -20.84 -17.14
CA PHE A 80 -9.34 -20.69 -16.91
C PHE A 80 -8.82 -19.35 -17.46
N GLY A 81 -9.25 -18.98 -18.67
CA GLY A 81 -8.89 -17.70 -19.28
C GLY A 81 -9.40 -16.51 -18.47
N GLU A 82 -10.66 -16.56 -18.04
CA GLU A 82 -11.27 -15.50 -17.22
C GLU A 82 -10.57 -15.36 -15.88
N LEU A 83 -10.24 -16.48 -15.22
CA LEU A 83 -9.51 -16.46 -13.95
C LEU A 83 -8.10 -15.90 -14.12
N THR A 84 -7.42 -16.25 -15.21
CA THR A 84 -6.08 -15.74 -15.50
C THR A 84 -6.10 -14.22 -15.69
N ASP A 85 -7.08 -13.71 -16.44
CA ASP A 85 -7.24 -12.27 -16.66
C ASP A 85 -7.55 -11.54 -15.35
N GLU A 86 -8.44 -12.09 -14.53
CA GLU A 86 -8.78 -11.53 -13.21
C GLU A 86 -7.57 -11.45 -12.29
N ILE A 87 -6.78 -12.53 -12.24
CA ILE A 87 -5.58 -12.60 -11.39
C ILE A 87 -4.52 -11.62 -11.89
N GLU A 88 -4.28 -11.54 -13.19
CA GLU A 88 -3.31 -10.59 -13.76
C GLU A 88 -3.68 -9.14 -13.47
N LEU A 89 -4.96 -8.80 -13.58
CA LEU A 89 -5.44 -7.45 -13.24
C LEU A 89 -5.26 -7.16 -11.75
N ALA A 90 -5.58 -8.12 -10.90
CA ALA A 90 -5.40 -8.00 -9.46
C ALA A 90 -3.92 -7.85 -9.06
N GLU A 91 -3.03 -8.60 -9.72
CA GLU A 91 -1.59 -8.50 -9.50
C GLU A 91 -1.04 -7.14 -9.91
N ALA A 92 -1.53 -6.58 -11.02
CA ALA A 92 -1.18 -5.23 -11.44
C ALA A 92 -1.60 -4.19 -10.39
N GLY A 93 -2.80 -4.32 -9.85
CA GLY A 93 -3.28 -3.46 -8.76
C GLY A 93 -2.43 -3.60 -7.48
N ARG A 94 -1.98 -4.81 -7.18
CA ARG A 94 -1.09 -5.05 -6.04
C ARG A 94 0.25 -4.36 -6.22
N ILE A 95 0.80 -4.34 -7.43
CA ILE A 95 2.05 -3.64 -7.73
C ILE A 95 1.93 -2.14 -7.43
N ASP A 96 0.79 -1.53 -7.78
CA ASP A 96 0.55 -0.12 -7.47
C ASP A 96 0.57 0.13 -5.95
N LEU A 97 -0.06 -0.75 -5.17
CA LEU A 97 -0.06 -0.68 -3.71
C LEU A 97 1.36 -0.87 -3.14
N LEU A 98 2.12 -1.81 -3.69
CA LEU A 98 3.52 -2.03 -3.30
C LEU A 98 4.37 -0.80 -3.60
N SER A 99 4.14 -0.13 -4.72
CA SER A 99 4.83 1.11 -5.08
C SER A 99 4.53 2.23 -4.09
N GLU A 100 3.28 2.36 -3.64
CA GLU A 100 2.90 3.31 -2.61
C GLU A 100 3.62 3.01 -1.29
N LEU A 101 3.68 1.74 -0.90
CA LEU A 101 4.38 1.33 0.33
C LEU A 101 5.88 1.58 0.23
N ALA A 102 6.48 1.31 -0.92
CA ALA A 102 7.89 1.57 -1.17
C ALA A 102 8.21 3.06 -1.02
N ALA A 103 7.37 3.94 -1.60
CA ALA A 103 7.52 5.38 -1.48
C ALA A 103 7.38 5.83 -0.02
N LEU A 104 6.43 5.26 0.72
CA LEU A 104 6.23 5.58 2.13
C LEU A 104 7.44 5.21 2.98
N ARG A 105 8.07 4.07 2.69
CA ARG A 105 9.27 3.60 3.41
C ARG A 105 10.58 4.19 2.89
N GLY A 106 10.55 4.90 1.75
CA GLY A 106 11.75 5.47 1.13
C GLY A 106 12.68 4.41 0.55
N ILE A 107 12.14 3.29 0.07
CA ILE A 107 12.89 2.18 -0.51
C ILE A 107 12.40 1.87 -1.92
N THR A 108 13.08 0.97 -2.62
CA THR A 108 12.70 0.55 -3.97
C THR A 108 11.58 -0.49 -3.94
N LEU A 109 10.88 -0.63 -5.06
CA LEU A 109 9.85 -1.67 -5.22
C LEU A 109 10.42 -3.09 -5.00
N PRO A 110 11.57 -3.47 -5.59
CA PRO A 110 12.16 -4.77 -5.30
C PRO A 110 12.47 -5.01 -3.83
N GLU A 111 12.89 -3.98 -3.10
CA GLU A 111 13.16 -4.08 -1.68
C GLU A 111 11.92 -4.32 -0.85
N VAL A 112 10.82 -3.58 -1.13
CA VAL A 112 9.57 -3.78 -0.39
C VAL A 112 8.99 -5.16 -0.68
N ALA A 113 9.05 -5.63 -1.92
CA ALA A 113 8.60 -6.97 -2.29
C ALA A 113 9.39 -8.03 -1.51
N ARG A 114 10.70 -7.87 -1.40
CA ARG A 114 11.55 -8.78 -0.63
C ARG A 114 11.20 -8.76 0.85
N GLN A 115 10.97 -7.57 1.45
CA GLN A 115 10.57 -7.45 2.85
C GLN A 115 9.27 -8.18 3.15
N LEU A 116 8.34 -8.20 2.19
CA LEU A 116 7.05 -8.87 2.34
C LEU A 116 7.08 -10.34 1.91
N GLY A 117 8.25 -10.87 1.51
CA GLY A 117 8.36 -12.24 1.06
C GLY A 117 7.78 -12.51 -0.33
N LEU A 118 7.58 -11.47 -1.13
CA LEU A 118 7.03 -11.54 -2.49
C LEU A 118 8.13 -11.59 -3.57
N GLY A 119 9.38 -11.42 -3.16
CA GLY A 119 10.51 -11.49 -4.08
C GLY A 119 10.74 -12.92 -4.56
N ARG A 120 11.34 -13.06 -5.74
CA ARG A 120 11.76 -14.36 -6.24
C ARG A 120 12.94 -14.88 -5.40
N PRO A 121 12.96 -16.17 -5.10
CA PRO A 121 14.10 -16.75 -4.39
C PRO A 121 15.39 -16.66 -5.20
#